data_df1968a4e0835a11de9511e22ae1747b
#
_entry.id   df1968a4e0835a11de9511e22ae1747b
#
_cell.length_a   1.000
_cell.length_b   1.000
_cell.length_c   1.000
_cell.angle_alpha   90.00
_cell.angle_beta   90.00
_cell.angle_gamma   90.00
#
_symmetry.space_group_name_H-M   'P 1'
#
loop_
_entity.id
_entity.type
_entity.pdbx_description
1 polymer ?
#
loop_
_entity_poly.entity_id
_entity_poly.type
_entity_poly.pdbx_seq_one_letter_code
_entity_poly.pdbx_strand_id
1 'polypeptide(L)'
;MSEPITRGWDCHAHLFGPYAKYPLGEDRSYTPPEAVQADYLALLQRLGLSHGVLVHPSAYGEDHSLLLDTLAALPQLRGVVVLRAEAAGRLAGLRARGVRAARFSQRSAAGGNFAGTASLEDLEAMASSLADEGLHAELWTDCQALPDIAPRLRALPVPVVIDHMGGFDAAAGVDEPGFRQLLKLLEEGKVWVKLCAYRNVLGDADLERARPFHQRMLQANPEQLVWGSDWPHLRVNPAPDALQLLDTFKEWAGSAAVVRQVLQDNPGRLYR
;
A
#
# COMPACT_ATOMS: atom_id res chain seq x y z
N MET A 1 16.59 -15.72 20.82
CA MET A 1 16.70 -14.33 20.40
C MET A 1 16.68 -14.35 18.87
N SER A 2 15.64 -13.79 18.24
CA SER A 2 15.58 -13.69 16.78
C SER A 2 16.64 -12.68 16.30
N GLU A 3 17.38 -13.02 15.23
CA GLU A 3 18.28 -12.07 14.59
C GLU A 3 17.56 -10.77 14.23
N PRO A 4 18.20 -9.61 14.40
CA PRO A 4 17.59 -8.33 14.05
C PRO A 4 17.28 -8.29 12.54
N ILE A 5 16.12 -7.79 12.18
CA ILE A 5 15.71 -7.59 10.78
C ILE A 5 16.51 -6.39 10.24
N THR A 6 17.68 -6.64 9.68
CA THR A 6 18.61 -5.59 9.24
C THR A 6 18.20 -4.88 7.95
N ARG A 7 17.17 -5.37 7.24
CA ARG A 7 16.66 -4.85 5.96
C ARG A 7 15.14 -4.87 5.89
N GLY A 8 14.46 -4.59 7.01
CA GLY A 8 13.02 -4.56 7.06
C GLY A 8 12.42 -3.35 6.33
N TRP A 9 11.21 -3.53 5.79
CA TRP A 9 10.48 -2.55 5.02
C TRP A 9 9.15 -2.17 5.68
N ASP A 10 8.84 -0.88 5.61
CA ASP A 10 7.48 -0.36 5.70
C ASP A 10 6.96 -0.12 4.28
N CYS A 11 6.03 -0.94 3.80
CA CYS A 11 5.59 -0.91 2.40
C CYS A 11 4.42 0.04 2.12
N HIS A 12 4.06 0.91 3.07
CA HIS A 12 3.01 1.92 2.85
C HIS A 12 3.14 3.08 3.83
N ALA A 13 3.54 4.23 3.34
CA ALA A 13 3.51 5.49 4.07
C ALA A 13 3.27 6.67 3.13
N HIS A 14 2.87 7.81 3.69
CA HIS A 14 2.64 9.05 2.94
C HIS A 14 3.44 10.20 3.56
N LEU A 15 3.96 11.10 2.73
CA LEU A 15 4.57 12.34 3.18
C LEU A 15 3.66 13.53 2.87
N PHE A 16 3.70 14.54 3.74
CA PHE A 16 2.99 15.80 3.60
C PHE A 16 3.85 16.96 4.06
N GLY A 17 4.13 17.90 3.15
CA GLY A 17 4.90 19.10 3.45
C GLY A 17 6.43 18.92 3.43
N PRO A 18 7.17 19.98 3.83
CA PRO A 18 6.60 21.26 4.31
C PRO A 18 5.83 22.01 3.21
N TYR A 19 4.63 22.48 3.55
CA TYR A 19 3.72 23.09 2.56
C TYR A 19 4.24 24.39 1.95
N ALA A 20 5.17 25.06 2.63
CA ALA A 20 5.86 26.23 2.06
C ALA A 20 6.68 25.87 0.80
N LYS A 21 7.15 24.61 0.70
CA LYS A 21 7.93 24.13 -0.47
C LYS A 21 7.08 23.25 -1.41
N TYR A 22 6.20 22.44 -0.84
CA TYR A 22 5.36 21.49 -1.57
C TYR A 22 3.88 21.77 -1.25
N PRO A 23 3.25 22.76 -1.92
CA PRO A 23 1.86 23.10 -1.67
C PRO A 23 0.93 21.96 -2.08
N LEU A 24 -0.18 21.82 -1.35
CA LEU A 24 -1.24 20.87 -1.71
C LEU A 24 -1.98 21.34 -2.97
N GLY A 25 -2.53 20.41 -3.73
CA GLY A 25 -3.40 20.68 -4.87
C GLY A 25 -4.66 21.46 -4.48
N GLU A 26 -5.16 22.30 -5.37
CA GLU A 26 -6.38 23.12 -5.13
C GLU A 26 -7.63 22.22 -5.03
N ASP A 27 -7.77 21.23 -5.90
CA ASP A 27 -8.94 20.34 -6.00
C ASP A 27 -8.91 19.13 -5.03
N ARG A 28 -8.15 19.24 -3.94
CA ARG A 28 -8.03 18.16 -2.98
C ARG A 28 -9.32 17.92 -2.18
N SER A 29 -9.61 16.66 -1.88
CA SER A 29 -10.77 16.27 -1.04
C SER A 29 -10.50 16.32 0.47
N TYR A 30 -9.25 16.59 0.90
CA TYR A 30 -8.84 16.67 2.30
C TYR A 30 -7.57 17.52 2.45
N THR A 31 -7.38 18.06 3.66
CA THR A 31 -6.18 18.81 4.03
C THR A 31 -5.55 18.12 5.25
N PRO A 32 -4.49 17.33 5.06
CA PRO A 32 -3.79 16.65 6.15
C PRO A 32 -2.90 17.63 6.94
N PRO A 33 -2.52 17.32 8.18
CA PRO A 33 -1.40 17.98 8.83
C PRO A 33 -0.10 17.68 8.09
N GLU A 34 0.93 18.51 8.29
CA GLU A 34 2.27 18.17 7.82
C GLU A 34 2.77 16.88 8.48
N ALA A 35 3.42 16.05 7.69
CA ALA A 35 4.04 14.78 8.07
C ALA A 35 5.28 14.62 7.20
N VAL A 36 6.38 15.23 7.65
CA VAL A 36 7.55 15.46 6.82
C VAL A 36 8.52 14.28 6.82
N GLN A 37 9.44 14.30 5.89
CA GLN A 37 10.48 13.27 5.71
C GLN A 37 11.23 12.93 7.02
N ALA A 38 11.57 13.93 7.83
CA ALA A 38 12.30 13.72 9.08
C ALA A 38 11.50 12.89 10.09
N ASP A 39 10.18 13.11 10.18
CA ASP A 39 9.29 12.37 11.06
C ASP A 39 9.16 10.91 10.60
N TYR A 40 9.09 10.67 9.30
CA TYR A 40 9.05 9.32 8.75
C TYR A 40 10.36 8.54 8.99
N LEU A 41 11.51 9.20 8.84
CA LEU A 41 12.80 8.57 9.14
C LEU A 41 12.93 8.22 10.63
N ALA A 42 12.46 9.10 11.53
CA ALA A 42 12.38 8.81 12.96
C ALA A 42 11.45 7.63 13.25
N LEU A 43 10.32 7.53 12.55
CA LEU A 43 9.42 6.38 12.65
C LEU A 43 10.12 5.08 12.21
N LEU A 44 10.75 5.04 11.04
CA LEU A 44 11.47 3.85 10.57
C LEU A 44 12.52 3.40 11.58
N GLN A 45 13.29 4.34 12.15
CA GLN A 45 14.26 4.04 13.21
C GLN A 45 13.58 3.43 14.45
N ARG A 46 12.46 4.00 14.91
CA ARG A 46 11.68 3.49 16.05
C ARG A 46 11.14 2.08 15.80
N LEU A 47 10.71 1.78 14.55
CA LEU A 47 10.23 0.46 14.14
C LEU A 47 11.36 -0.56 13.93
N GLY A 48 12.63 -0.13 13.89
CA GLY A 48 13.77 -0.98 13.54
C GLY A 48 13.76 -1.40 12.05
N LEU A 49 13.14 -0.60 11.19
CA LEU A 49 13.07 -0.81 9.75
C LEU A 49 14.03 0.13 9.03
N SER A 50 14.58 -0.30 7.89
CA SER A 50 15.61 0.44 7.15
C SER A 50 15.15 0.96 5.79
N HIS A 51 14.04 0.44 5.28
CA HIS A 51 13.50 0.78 3.97
C HIS A 51 12.03 1.19 4.10
N GLY A 52 11.55 1.97 3.14
CA GLY A 52 10.16 2.39 3.09
C GLY A 52 9.64 2.58 1.67
N VAL A 53 8.33 2.44 1.51
CA VAL A 53 7.62 2.74 0.26
C VAL A 53 6.71 3.92 0.50
N LEU A 54 6.99 5.01 -0.20
CA LEU A 54 6.22 6.24 -0.15
C LEU A 54 5.15 6.23 -1.25
N VAL A 55 3.90 6.21 -0.84
CA VAL A 55 2.75 6.25 -1.75
C VAL A 55 2.32 7.69 -1.92
N HIS A 56 2.28 8.16 -3.16
CA HIS A 56 1.86 9.52 -3.49
C HIS A 56 0.42 9.76 -3.03
N PRO A 57 0.17 10.78 -2.17
CA PRO A 57 -1.18 11.07 -1.72
C PRO A 57 -1.95 11.91 -2.73
N SER A 58 -3.25 11.60 -2.91
CA SER A 58 -4.14 12.31 -3.83
C SER A 58 -4.28 13.81 -3.56
N ALA A 59 -3.94 14.26 -2.35
CA ALA A 59 -3.97 15.68 -1.98
C ALA A 59 -2.98 16.56 -2.76
N TYR A 60 -1.98 15.97 -3.42
CA TYR A 60 -1.05 16.69 -4.33
C TYR A 60 -1.45 16.60 -5.81
N GLY A 61 -2.55 15.91 -6.14
CA GLY A 61 -2.93 15.67 -7.52
C GLY A 61 -1.79 14.98 -8.29
N GLU A 62 -1.36 15.58 -9.40
CA GLU A 62 -0.28 15.03 -10.24
C GLU A 62 1.12 15.63 -9.97
N ASP A 63 1.27 16.45 -8.93
CA ASP A 63 2.57 16.99 -8.55
C ASP A 63 3.35 15.99 -7.68
N HIS A 64 4.28 15.28 -8.29
CA HIS A 64 5.16 14.31 -7.64
C HIS A 64 6.44 14.91 -7.06
N SER A 65 6.59 16.22 -7.00
CA SER A 65 7.84 16.90 -6.61
C SER A 65 8.35 16.45 -5.24
N LEU A 66 7.48 16.44 -4.21
CA LEU A 66 7.84 15.96 -2.87
C LEU A 66 8.36 14.51 -2.90
N LEU A 67 7.63 13.63 -3.57
CA LEU A 67 8.01 12.23 -3.67
C LEU A 67 9.37 12.07 -4.34
N LEU A 68 9.55 12.66 -5.52
CA LEU A 68 10.74 12.47 -6.34
C LEU A 68 11.99 13.12 -5.73
N ASP A 69 11.85 14.30 -5.10
CA ASP A 69 12.94 14.93 -4.34
C ASP A 69 13.36 14.06 -3.14
N THR A 70 12.37 13.46 -2.45
CA THR A 70 12.65 12.55 -1.33
C THR A 70 13.38 11.28 -1.79
N LEU A 71 12.95 10.67 -2.90
CA LEU A 71 13.62 9.47 -3.43
C LEU A 71 15.03 9.77 -3.90
N ALA A 72 15.29 10.95 -4.47
CA ALA A 72 16.62 11.37 -4.88
C ALA A 72 17.58 11.53 -3.68
N ALA A 73 17.06 12.00 -2.55
CA ALA A 73 17.84 12.19 -1.32
C ALA A 73 18.04 10.90 -0.50
N LEU A 74 17.12 9.93 -0.62
CA LEU A 74 17.05 8.75 0.25
C LEU A 74 16.95 7.45 -0.58
N PRO A 75 18.08 6.88 -1.00
CA PRO A 75 18.10 5.72 -1.91
C PRO A 75 17.54 4.43 -1.29
N GLN A 76 17.33 4.37 0.03
CA GLN A 76 16.68 3.26 0.72
C GLN A 76 15.14 3.31 0.60
N LEU A 77 14.57 4.41 0.10
CA LEU A 77 13.13 4.53 -0.12
C LEU A 77 12.73 4.19 -1.55
N ARG A 78 11.49 3.80 -1.72
CA ARG A 78 10.85 3.58 -3.03
C ARG A 78 9.58 4.40 -3.12
N GLY A 79 9.16 4.69 -4.35
CA GLY A 79 7.98 5.51 -4.61
C GLY A 79 6.90 4.78 -5.38
N VAL A 80 5.67 5.20 -5.13
CA VAL A 80 4.48 4.84 -5.88
C VAL A 80 3.82 6.13 -6.32
N VAL A 81 3.69 6.34 -7.63
CA VAL A 81 3.07 7.53 -8.21
C VAL A 81 1.57 7.33 -8.42
N VAL A 82 0.82 8.40 -8.65
CA VAL A 82 -0.54 8.37 -9.18
C VAL A 82 -0.53 9.06 -10.54
N LEU A 83 -0.89 8.33 -11.58
CA LEU A 83 -0.94 8.83 -12.96
C LEU A 83 -2.19 8.27 -13.64
N ARG A 84 -2.86 9.12 -14.42
CA ARG A 84 -3.97 8.72 -15.28
C ARG A 84 -3.46 8.30 -16.66
N ALA A 85 -4.30 7.65 -17.44
CA ALA A 85 -3.94 7.10 -18.74
C ALA A 85 -3.38 8.15 -19.72
N GLU A 86 -3.92 9.35 -19.72
CA GLU A 86 -3.44 10.46 -20.57
C GLU A 86 -2.01 10.91 -20.24
N ALA A 87 -1.54 10.61 -19.02
CA ALA A 87 -0.18 10.93 -18.57
C ALA A 87 0.80 9.73 -18.64
N ALA A 88 0.43 8.63 -19.33
CA ALA A 88 1.24 7.39 -19.40
C ALA A 88 2.67 7.63 -19.88
N GLY A 89 2.90 8.61 -20.76
CA GLY A 89 4.26 8.97 -21.21
C GLY A 89 5.18 9.46 -20.09
N ARG A 90 4.65 9.88 -18.94
CA ARG A 90 5.42 10.30 -17.76
C ARG A 90 5.99 9.12 -16.96
N LEU A 91 5.61 7.86 -17.27
CA LEU A 91 6.18 6.66 -16.65
C LEU A 91 7.65 6.47 -17.01
N ALA A 92 8.05 6.91 -18.22
CA ALA A 92 9.40 6.73 -18.74
C ALA A 92 10.46 7.27 -17.76
N GLY A 93 11.42 6.41 -17.42
CA GLY A 93 12.54 6.73 -16.54
C GLY A 93 12.20 6.86 -15.05
N LEU A 94 10.95 6.71 -14.61
CA LEU A 94 10.58 6.80 -13.18
C LEU A 94 11.24 5.69 -12.36
N ARG A 95 11.45 4.49 -12.95
CA ARG A 95 12.14 3.40 -12.26
C ARG A 95 13.56 3.79 -11.85
N ALA A 96 14.31 4.48 -12.73
CA ALA A 96 15.65 4.97 -12.42
C ALA A 96 15.66 6.02 -11.29
N ARG A 97 14.53 6.71 -11.07
CA ARG A 97 14.32 7.68 -10.00
C ARG A 97 13.80 7.06 -8.69
N GLY A 98 13.75 5.72 -8.58
CA GLY A 98 13.32 5.03 -7.36
C GLY A 98 11.83 4.66 -7.31
N VAL A 99 11.02 5.03 -8.31
CA VAL A 99 9.61 4.61 -8.40
C VAL A 99 9.52 3.12 -8.77
N ARG A 100 8.55 2.41 -8.21
CA ARG A 100 8.33 0.98 -8.46
C ARG A 100 6.92 0.65 -8.89
N ALA A 101 5.96 1.54 -8.65
CA ALA A 101 4.57 1.30 -8.99
C ALA A 101 3.82 2.59 -9.34
N ALA A 102 2.67 2.41 -9.97
CA ALA A 102 1.61 3.41 -10.02
C ALA A 102 0.38 2.91 -9.26
N ARG A 103 -0.31 3.80 -8.55
CA ARG A 103 -1.49 3.51 -7.72
C ARG A 103 -2.76 3.90 -8.41
N PHE A 104 -3.74 3.01 -8.31
CA PHE A 104 -5.08 3.13 -8.87
C PHE A 104 -6.13 2.88 -7.79
N SER A 105 -7.39 3.21 -8.08
CA SER A 105 -8.49 3.04 -7.15
C SER A 105 -9.72 2.47 -7.86
N GLN A 106 -10.33 1.46 -7.25
CA GLN A 106 -11.63 0.90 -7.67
C GLN A 106 -12.36 0.38 -6.45
N ARG A 107 -13.38 1.11 -6.01
CA ARG A 107 -14.15 0.77 -4.82
C ARG A 107 -15.63 0.59 -5.17
N SER A 108 -16.32 -0.24 -4.41
CA SER A 108 -17.73 -0.58 -4.60
C SER A 108 -18.70 0.52 -4.16
N ALA A 109 -18.31 1.37 -3.18
CA ALA A 109 -19.21 2.39 -2.65
C ALA A 109 -19.45 3.53 -3.65
N ALA A 110 -20.67 4.05 -3.71
CA ALA A 110 -20.99 5.26 -4.45
C ALA A 110 -20.07 6.42 -4.00
N GLY A 111 -19.37 7.05 -4.95
CA GLY A 111 -18.33 8.05 -4.64
C GLY A 111 -16.99 7.45 -4.19
N GLY A 112 -16.75 6.18 -4.45
CA GLY A 112 -15.61 5.40 -3.99
C GLY A 112 -14.24 5.92 -4.35
N ASN A 113 -14.06 6.59 -5.48
CA ASN A 113 -12.79 7.19 -5.86
C ASN A 113 -12.73 8.66 -5.44
N PHE A 114 -11.64 9.06 -4.80
CA PHE A 114 -11.41 10.47 -4.44
C PHE A 114 -10.85 11.26 -5.63
N ALA A 115 -11.09 12.57 -5.61
CA ALA A 115 -10.40 13.49 -6.52
C ALA A 115 -8.87 13.30 -6.42
N GLY A 116 -8.18 13.31 -7.56
CA GLY A 116 -6.75 13.07 -7.64
C GLY A 116 -6.32 11.60 -7.63
N THR A 117 -7.25 10.64 -7.76
CA THR A 117 -6.94 9.22 -7.96
C THR A 117 -7.06 8.82 -9.45
N ALA A 118 -6.36 7.77 -9.84
CA ALA A 118 -6.51 7.09 -11.13
C ALA A 118 -7.44 5.86 -10.99
N SER A 119 -8.19 5.52 -12.03
CA SER A 119 -9.18 4.44 -12.01
C SER A 119 -8.59 3.07 -12.41
N LEU A 120 -9.41 2.01 -12.33
CA LEU A 120 -9.06 0.69 -12.89
C LEU A 120 -8.98 0.74 -14.42
N GLU A 121 -9.77 1.57 -15.07
CA GLU A 121 -9.72 1.80 -16.52
C GLU A 121 -8.38 2.44 -16.92
N ASP A 122 -7.87 3.40 -16.11
CA ASP A 122 -6.53 3.96 -16.29
C ASP A 122 -5.46 2.87 -16.16
N LEU A 123 -5.58 1.98 -15.16
CA LEU A 123 -4.66 0.86 -15.01
C LEU A 123 -4.63 -0.04 -16.24
N GLU A 124 -5.79 -0.42 -16.76
CA GLU A 124 -5.87 -1.27 -17.96
C GLU A 124 -5.23 -0.60 -19.18
N ALA A 125 -5.52 0.69 -19.37
CA ALA A 125 -4.94 1.46 -20.46
C ALA A 125 -3.41 1.62 -20.35
N MET A 126 -2.87 1.65 -19.12
CA MET A 126 -1.44 1.83 -18.86
C MET A 126 -0.67 0.53 -18.62
N ALA A 127 -1.34 -0.61 -18.56
CA ALA A 127 -0.73 -1.86 -18.09
C ALA A 127 0.50 -2.29 -18.92
N SER A 128 0.46 -2.15 -20.25
CA SER A 128 1.62 -2.42 -21.10
C SER A 128 2.78 -1.47 -20.84
N SER A 129 2.50 -0.17 -20.70
CA SER A 129 3.53 0.83 -20.39
C SER A 129 4.17 0.61 -19.00
N LEU A 130 3.37 0.18 -18.00
CA LEU A 130 3.91 -0.24 -16.70
C LEU A 130 4.85 -1.44 -16.84
N ALA A 131 4.45 -2.44 -17.62
CA ALA A 131 5.28 -3.63 -17.88
C ALA A 131 6.60 -3.29 -18.59
N ASP A 132 6.56 -2.43 -19.60
CA ASP A 132 7.73 -1.98 -20.35
C ASP A 132 8.72 -1.23 -19.46
N GLU A 133 8.24 -0.42 -18.53
CA GLU A 133 9.06 0.31 -17.55
C GLU A 133 9.45 -0.54 -16.32
N GLY A 134 9.00 -1.81 -16.25
CA GLY A 134 9.25 -2.71 -15.12
C GLY A 134 8.60 -2.24 -13.81
N LEU A 135 7.48 -1.56 -13.90
CA LEU A 135 6.67 -1.09 -12.77
C LEU A 135 5.50 -2.04 -12.51
N HIS A 136 5.05 -2.11 -11.25
CA HIS A 136 3.82 -2.82 -10.91
C HIS A 136 2.67 -1.85 -10.60
N ALA A 137 1.47 -2.39 -10.43
CA ALA A 137 0.30 -1.62 -10.02
C ALA A 137 0.02 -1.80 -8.53
N GLU A 138 -0.39 -0.73 -7.85
CA GLU A 138 -1.03 -0.80 -6.54
C GLU A 138 -2.50 -0.43 -6.69
N LEU A 139 -3.39 -1.18 -6.05
CA LEU A 139 -4.84 -0.98 -6.17
C LEU A 139 -5.48 -0.77 -4.79
N TRP A 140 -6.05 0.40 -4.58
CA TRP A 140 -6.92 0.66 -3.45
C TRP A 140 -8.35 0.22 -3.83
N THR A 141 -8.80 -0.87 -3.25
CA THR A 141 -10.12 -1.46 -3.50
C THR A 141 -10.75 -1.91 -2.19
N ASP A 142 -11.96 -2.48 -2.28
CA ASP A 142 -12.61 -3.19 -1.18
C ASP A 142 -13.07 -4.59 -1.63
N CYS A 143 -13.29 -5.47 -0.66
CA CYS A 143 -13.68 -6.86 -0.93
C CYS A 143 -14.98 -6.96 -1.71
N GLN A 144 -15.92 -6.01 -1.55
CA GLN A 144 -17.20 -6.01 -2.28
C GLN A 144 -17.00 -5.79 -3.79
N ALA A 145 -15.98 -5.03 -4.20
CA ALA A 145 -15.68 -4.83 -5.62
C ALA A 145 -14.95 -6.03 -6.27
N LEU A 146 -14.22 -6.82 -5.47
CA LEU A 146 -13.32 -7.86 -5.99
C LEU A 146 -14.02 -8.93 -6.87
N PRO A 147 -15.23 -9.43 -6.58
CA PRO A 147 -15.87 -10.40 -7.46
C PRO A 147 -16.03 -9.89 -8.90
N ASP A 148 -16.38 -8.63 -9.08
CA ASP A 148 -16.61 -8.02 -10.39
C ASP A 148 -15.30 -7.71 -11.13
N ILE A 149 -14.24 -7.30 -10.42
CA ILE A 149 -12.98 -6.88 -11.04
C ILE A 149 -11.92 -8.01 -11.13
N ALA A 150 -12.10 -9.13 -10.45
CA ALA A 150 -11.13 -10.22 -10.43
C ALA A 150 -10.75 -10.75 -11.83
N PRO A 151 -11.67 -10.91 -12.81
CA PRO A 151 -11.29 -11.29 -14.17
C PRO A 151 -10.36 -10.27 -14.83
N ARG A 152 -10.61 -8.98 -14.60
CA ARG A 152 -9.78 -7.88 -15.12
C ARG A 152 -8.38 -7.92 -14.51
N LEU A 153 -8.27 -8.11 -13.19
CA LEU A 153 -6.97 -8.22 -12.50
C LEU A 153 -6.15 -9.42 -13.00
N ARG A 154 -6.78 -10.56 -13.29
CA ARG A 154 -6.11 -11.73 -13.85
C ARG A 154 -5.53 -11.51 -15.24
N ALA A 155 -6.13 -10.62 -16.03
CA ALA A 155 -5.71 -10.31 -17.40
C ALA A 155 -4.54 -9.32 -17.47
N LEU A 156 -4.20 -8.63 -16.37
CA LEU A 156 -3.14 -7.63 -16.37
C LEU A 156 -1.76 -8.29 -16.53
N PRO A 157 -0.87 -7.71 -17.36
CA PRO A 157 0.49 -8.22 -17.59
C PRO A 157 1.48 -7.83 -16.48
N VAL A 158 1.06 -7.08 -15.47
CA VAL A 158 1.88 -6.60 -14.36
C VAL A 158 1.40 -7.17 -13.03
N PRO A 159 2.28 -7.33 -12.02
CA PRO A 159 1.85 -7.63 -10.66
C PRO A 159 0.91 -6.54 -10.14
N VAL A 160 -0.10 -6.95 -9.37
CA VAL A 160 -1.02 -6.04 -8.69
C VAL A 160 -0.90 -6.20 -7.18
N VAL A 161 -0.72 -5.10 -6.47
CA VAL A 161 -0.67 -5.07 -5.01
C VAL A 161 -1.98 -4.49 -4.49
N ILE A 162 -2.73 -5.26 -3.73
CA ILE A 162 -3.98 -4.81 -3.10
C ILE A 162 -3.65 -4.12 -1.78
N ASP A 163 -4.05 -2.87 -1.64
CA ASP A 163 -3.86 -2.07 -0.42
C ASP A 163 -4.75 -2.54 0.73
N HIS A 164 -4.30 -2.32 1.96
CA HIS A 164 -5.07 -2.41 3.21
C HIS A 164 -5.90 -3.70 3.34
N MET A 165 -5.29 -4.86 3.03
CA MET A 165 -5.93 -6.18 3.12
C MET A 165 -7.25 -6.29 2.32
N GLY A 166 -7.37 -5.51 1.23
CA GLY A 166 -8.56 -5.51 0.38
C GLY A 166 -9.80 -4.88 1.00
N GLY A 167 -9.63 -4.02 2.01
CA GLY A 167 -10.77 -3.31 2.61
C GLY A 167 -11.88 -4.24 3.09
N PHE A 168 -11.56 -5.36 3.72
CA PHE A 168 -12.55 -6.34 4.21
C PHE A 168 -13.47 -5.72 5.27
N ASP A 169 -14.69 -6.23 5.36
CA ASP A 169 -15.62 -5.91 6.43
C ASP A 169 -15.49 -6.96 7.56
N ALA A 170 -14.97 -6.54 8.71
CA ALA A 170 -14.81 -7.41 9.87
C ALA A 170 -16.14 -7.96 10.42
N ALA A 171 -17.26 -7.28 10.18
CA ALA A 171 -18.58 -7.75 10.60
C ALA A 171 -19.14 -8.84 9.69
N ALA A 172 -18.76 -8.83 8.42
CA ALA A 172 -19.20 -9.85 7.46
C ALA A 172 -18.48 -11.20 7.62
N GLY A 173 -17.31 -11.20 8.29
CA GLY A 173 -16.54 -12.40 8.58
C GLY A 173 -15.70 -12.89 7.40
N VAL A 174 -14.87 -13.91 7.66
CA VAL A 174 -13.88 -14.45 6.70
C VAL A 174 -14.50 -15.26 5.55
N ASP A 175 -15.78 -15.58 5.62
CA ASP A 175 -16.51 -16.31 4.58
C ASP A 175 -17.25 -15.38 3.62
N GLU A 176 -17.14 -14.06 3.78
CA GLU A 176 -17.70 -13.07 2.87
C GLU A 176 -17.16 -13.31 1.45
N PRO A 177 -18.05 -13.28 0.42
CA PRO A 177 -17.68 -13.66 -0.95
C PRO A 177 -16.52 -12.87 -1.54
N GLY A 178 -16.44 -11.57 -1.27
CA GLY A 178 -15.36 -10.72 -1.76
C GLY A 178 -14.02 -11.01 -1.09
N PHE A 179 -14.02 -11.27 0.21
CA PHE A 179 -12.80 -11.70 0.90
C PHE A 179 -12.32 -13.08 0.42
N ARG A 180 -13.25 -14.02 0.20
CA ARG A 180 -12.90 -15.31 -0.43
C ARG A 180 -12.33 -15.14 -1.84
N GLN A 181 -12.85 -14.17 -2.61
CA GLN A 181 -12.28 -13.83 -3.92
C GLN A 181 -10.85 -13.28 -3.81
N LEU A 182 -10.57 -12.46 -2.78
CA LEU A 182 -9.20 -11.98 -2.51
C LEU A 182 -8.25 -13.14 -2.19
N LEU A 183 -8.66 -14.05 -1.31
CA LEU A 183 -7.87 -15.25 -0.98
C LEU A 183 -7.58 -16.08 -2.23
N LYS A 184 -8.56 -16.30 -3.10
CA LYS A 184 -8.38 -17.03 -4.35
C LYS A 184 -7.37 -16.36 -5.29
N LEU A 185 -7.43 -15.03 -5.46
CA LEU A 185 -6.44 -14.28 -6.25
C LEU A 185 -5.03 -14.39 -5.66
N LEU A 186 -4.93 -14.40 -4.33
CA LEU A 186 -3.66 -14.54 -3.61
C LEU A 186 -3.09 -15.96 -3.77
N GLU A 187 -3.91 -17.01 -3.64
CA GLU A 187 -3.56 -18.41 -3.86
C GLU A 187 -3.10 -18.68 -5.31
N GLU A 188 -3.75 -18.04 -6.27
CA GLU A 188 -3.38 -18.11 -7.70
C GLU A 188 -2.06 -17.37 -8.02
N GLY A 189 -1.50 -16.63 -7.06
CA GLY A 189 -0.31 -15.81 -7.28
C GLY A 189 -0.56 -14.58 -8.18
N LYS A 190 -1.81 -14.15 -8.32
CA LYS A 190 -2.18 -13.03 -9.20
C LYS A 190 -2.08 -11.68 -8.54
N VAL A 191 -2.14 -11.64 -7.21
CA VAL A 191 -2.04 -10.40 -6.46
C VAL A 191 -1.08 -10.52 -5.29
N TRP A 192 -0.55 -9.39 -4.88
CA TRP A 192 0.10 -9.16 -3.60
C TRP A 192 -0.88 -8.45 -2.67
N VAL A 193 -0.69 -8.56 -1.36
CA VAL A 193 -1.53 -7.85 -0.39
C VAL A 193 -0.68 -7.14 0.65
N LYS A 194 -1.01 -5.86 0.92
CA LYS A 194 -0.43 -5.10 2.03
C LYS A 194 -1.21 -5.37 3.31
N LEU A 195 -0.53 -5.93 4.29
CA LEU A 195 -1.07 -6.17 5.63
C LEU A 195 -1.08 -4.85 6.42
N CYS A 196 -2.23 -4.21 6.45
CA CYS A 196 -2.51 -2.98 7.17
C CYS A 196 -3.89 -3.12 7.84
N ALA A 197 -3.94 -3.82 8.97
CA ALA A 197 -5.16 -4.34 9.56
C ALA A 197 -6.10 -3.26 10.11
N TYR A 198 -5.55 -2.19 10.73
CA TYR A 198 -6.32 -1.20 11.47
C TYR A 198 -7.35 -0.46 10.61
N ARG A 199 -7.11 -0.32 9.29
CA ARG A 199 -8.04 0.34 8.37
C ARG A 199 -9.42 -0.33 8.29
N ASN A 200 -9.47 -1.62 8.53
CA ASN A 200 -10.67 -2.43 8.36
C ASN A 200 -11.49 -2.59 9.65
N VAL A 201 -10.99 -2.02 10.75
CA VAL A 201 -11.64 -2.04 12.07
C VAL A 201 -11.74 -0.62 12.65
N LEU A 202 -11.81 0.41 11.79
CA LEU A 202 -11.99 1.80 12.19
C LEU A 202 -13.30 1.97 12.98
N GLY A 203 -13.18 2.66 14.13
CA GLY A 203 -14.31 2.86 15.05
C GLY A 203 -14.50 1.70 16.03
N ASP A 204 -13.77 0.62 15.88
CA ASP A 204 -13.70 -0.51 16.81
C ASP A 204 -12.30 -0.53 17.44
N ALA A 205 -12.22 -0.39 18.76
CA ALA A 205 -10.94 -0.41 19.48
C ALA A 205 -10.26 -1.79 19.47
N ASP A 206 -10.96 -2.82 18.97
CA ASP A 206 -10.50 -4.20 18.99
C ASP A 206 -9.85 -4.62 17.66
N LEU A 207 -8.55 -4.39 17.55
CA LEU A 207 -7.75 -4.81 16.40
C LEU A 207 -7.78 -6.35 16.20
N GLU A 208 -8.05 -7.12 17.25
CA GLU A 208 -8.14 -8.60 17.20
C GLU A 208 -9.22 -9.10 16.23
N ARG A 209 -10.23 -8.31 15.92
CA ARG A 209 -11.23 -8.66 14.89
C ARG A 209 -10.64 -8.82 13.50
N ALA A 210 -9.50 -8.20 13.22
CA ALA A 210 -8.78 -8.39 11.95
C ALA A 210 -7.92 -9.66 11.93
N ARG A 211 -7.62 -10.27 13.09
CA ARG A 211 -6.72 -11.43 13.18
C ARG A 211 -7.15 -12.63 12.33
N PRO A 212 -8.43 -13.06 12.29
CA PRO A 212 -8.84 -14.16 11.43
C PRO A 212 -8.58 -13.91 9.95
N PHE A 213 -8.78 -12.69 9.46
CA PHE A 213 -8.51 -12.29 8.08
C PHE A 213 -7.01 -12.35 7.76
N HIS A 214 -6.19 -11.82 8.67
CA HIS A 214 -4.73 -11.88 8.57
C HIS A 214 -4.23 -13.32 8.49
N GLN A 215 -4.73 -14.20 9.36
CA GLN A 215 -4.34 -15.61 9.37
C GLN A 215 -4.75 -16.33 8.08
N ARG A 216 -5.94 -16.07 7.54
CA ARG A 216 -6.37 -16.64 6.26
C ARG A 216 -5.49 -16.20 5.10
N MET A 217 -5.03 -14.96 5.07
CA MET A 217 -4.07 -14.47 4.05
C MET A 217 -2.71 -15.16 4.17
N LEU A 218 -2.19 -15.33 5.40
CA LEU A 218 -0.95 -16.09 5.63
C LEU A 218 -1.07 -17.54 5.17
N GLN A 219 -2.22 -18.18 5.39
CA GLN A 219 -2.48 -19.54 4.94
C GLN A 219 -2.60 -19.64 3.42
N ALA A 220 -3.17 -18.63 2.78
CA ALA A 220 -3.38 -18.60 1.34
C ALA A 220 -2.06 -18.49 0.56
N ASN A 221 -1.24 -17.48 0.87
CA ASN A 221 0.07 -17.34 0.22
C ASN A 221 0.97 -16.33 0.96
N PRO A 222 1.80 -16.77 1.90
CA PRO A 222 2.68 -15.87 2.63
C PRO A 222 3.78 -15.22 1.77
N GLU A 223 4.05 -15.76 0.56
CA GLU A 223 5.08 -15.23 -0.33
C GLU A 223 4.68 -13.94 -1.05
N GLN A 224 3.39 -13.60 -1.05
CA GLN A 224 2.88 -12.39 -1.70
C GLN A 224 2.25 -11.41 -0.71
N LEU A 225 2.70 -11.44 0.53
CA LEU A 225 2.30 -10.50 1.57
C LEU A 225 3.44 -9.54 1.90
N VAL A 226 3.12 -8.27 2.08
CA VAL A 226 4.01 -7.24 2.60
C VAL A 226 3.29 -6.48 3.71
N TRP A 227 4.04 -5.89 4.65
CA TRP A 227 3.47 -5.10 5.74
C TRP A 227 3.65 -3.60 5.47
N GLY A 228 2.66 -2.78 5.87
CA GLY A 228 2.76 -1.34 5.80
C GLY A 228 2.09 -0.65 7.00
N SER A 229 2.74 0.39 7.52
CA SER A 229 2.23 1.18 8.65
C SER A 229 1.01 2.01 8.27
N ASP A 230 0.96 2.47 7.04
CA ASP A 230 0.02 3.49 6.54
C ASP A 230 0.13 4.82 7.32
N TRP A 231 1.37 5.11 7.80
CA TRP A 231 1.67 6.40 8.43
C TRP A 231 1.43 7.56 7.44
N PRO A 232 0.89 8.69 7.86
CA PRO A 232 0.62 9.16 9.23
C PRO A 232 -0.79 8.87 9.74
N HIS A 233 -1.45 7.82 9.31
CA HIS A 233 -2.75 7.34 9.81
C HIS A 233 -3.88 8.36 9.63
N LEU A 234 -3.99 8.90 8.41
CA LEU A 234 -4.97 9.94 8.10
C LEU A 234 -6.41 9.54 8.42
N ARG A 235 -7.21 10.52 8.89
CA ARG A 235 -8.65 10.37 9.20
C ARG A 235 -8.95 9.35 10.31
N VAL A 236 -7.98 9.07 11.16
CA VAL A 236 -8.14 8.20 12.34
C VAL A 236 -7.79 9.00 13.58
N ASN A 237 -8.71 9.06 14.54
CA ASN A 237 -8.51 9.76 15.80
C ASN A 237 -9.09 8.95 16.97
N PRO A 238 -8.28 8.53 17.95
CA PRO A 238 -6.81 8.73 17.98
C PRO A 238 -6.07 7.93 16.89
N ALA A 239 -4.94 8.47 16.40
CA ALA A 239 -4.08 7.74 15.49
C ALA A 239 -3.49 6.51 16.19
N PRO A 240 -3.44 5.34 15.54
CA PRO A 240 -2.83 4.16 16.12
C PRO A 240 -1.30 4.36 16.27
N ASP A 241 -0.71 3.65 17.23
CA ASP A 241 0.74 3.57 17.34
C ASP A 241 1.30 2.56 16.32
N ALA A 242 2.09 3.04 15.37
CA ALA A 242 2.70 2.19 14.35
C ALA A 242 3.59 1.08 14.93
N LEU A 243 4.24 1.29 16.09
CA LEU A 243 5.01 0.24 16.76
C LEU A 243 4.08 -0.87 17.28
N GLN A 244 2.96 -0.50 17.87
CA GLN A 244 1.95 -1.47 18.31
C GLN A 244 1.39 -2.26 17.10
N LEU A 245 1.13 -1.60 15.96
CA LEU A 245 0.68 -2.27 14.74
C LEU A 245 1.72 -3.29 14.23
N LEU A 246 3.01 -2.94 14.26
CA LEU A 246 4.09 -3.83 13.87
C LEU A 246 4.23 -5.02 14.83
N ASP A 247 4.12 -4.79 16.13
CA ASP A 247 4.22 -5.84 17.13
C ASP A 247 3.02 -6.80 17.07
N THR A 248 1.81 -6.27 16.83
CA THR A 248 0.61 -7.09 16.55
C THR A 248 0.80 -7.96 15.30
N PHE A 249 1.33 -7.38 14.22
CA PHE A 249 1.67 -8.17 13.03
C PHE A 249 2.65 -9.31 13.36
N LYS A 250 3.74 -9.03 14.09
CA LYS A 250 4.73 -10.06 14.48
C LYS A 250 4.11 -11.17 15.32
N GLU A 251 3.22 -10.82 16.24
CA GLU A 251 2.49 -11.79 17.06
C GLU A 251 1.61 -12.69 16.17
N TRP A 252 0.80 -12.10 15.29
CA TRP A 252 -0.11 -12.86 14.42
C TRP A 252 0.61 -13.70 13.36
N ALA A 253 1.80 -13.28 12.93
CA ALA A 253 2.64 -14.05 12.01
C ALA A 253 3.13 -15.38 12.62
N GLY A 254 3.20 -15.47 13.96
CA GLY A 254 3.42 -16.70 14.71
C GLY A 254 4.83 -17.30 14.59
N SER A 255 5.66 -16.86 13.65
CA SER A 255 7.05 -17.34 13.52
C SER A 255 7.99 -16.26 12.98
N ALA A 256 9.26 -16.30 13.43
CA ALA A 256 10.31 -15.39 12.96
C ALA A 256 10.57 -15.54 11.45
N ALA A 257 10.35 -16.71 10.87
CA ALA A 257 10.52 -16.97 9.45
C ALA A 257 9.48 -16.20 8.63
N VAL A 258 8.20 -16.24 9.01
CA VAL A 258 7.11 -15.50 8.35
C VAL A 258 7.31 -13.99 8.54
N VAL A 259 7.71 -13.54 9.74
CA VAL A 259 8.03 -12.11 9.99
C VAL A 259 9.12 -11.63 9.04
N ARG A 260 10.23 -12.38 8.93
CA ARG A 260 11.32 -12.07 8.00
C ARG A 260 10.83 -12.06 6.56
N GLN A 261 10.06 -13.07 6.16
CA GLN A 261 9.53 -13.17 4.81
C GLN A 261 8.71 -11.93 4.42
N VAL A 262 7.76 -11.53 5.27
CA VAL A 262 6.84 -10.41 5.00
C VAL A 262 7.52 -9.04 5.12
N LEU A 263 8.45 -8.87 6.06
CA LEU A 263 9.11 -7.58 6.29
C LEU A 263 10.38 -7.37 5.45
N GLN A 264 11.01 -8.42 4.93
CA GLN A 264 12.32 -8.32 4.29
C GLN A 264 12.36 -8.99 2.89
N ASP A 265 12.06 -10.28 2.81
CA ASP A 265 12.31 -11.05 1.61
C ASP A 265 11.31 -10.69 0.49
N ASN A 266 10.03 -10.63 0.82
CA ASN A 266 8.95 -10.25 -0.09
C ASN A 266 9.09 -8.81 -0.61
N PRO A 267 9.22 -7.78 0.26
CA PRO A 267 9.43 -6.41 -0.23
C PRO A 267 10.72 -6.27 -1.03
N GLY A 268 11.80 -6.95 -0.62
CA GLY A 268 13.06 -6.98 -1.36
C GLY A 268 12.91 -7.56 -2.76
N ARG A 269 11.94 -8.44 -3.01
CA ARG A 269 11.60 -8.98 -4.33
C ARG A 269 10.69 -8.04 -5.12
N LEU A 270 9.68 -7.46 -4.46
CA LEU A 270 8.66 -6.64 -5.11
C LEU A 270 9.16 -5.24 -5.47
N TYR A 271 9.95 -4.59 -4.59
CA TYR A 271 10.38 -3.19 -4.71
C TYR A 271 11.85 -3.00 -5.10
N ARG A 272 12.51 -4.00 -5.63
CA ARG A 272 13.88 -3.90 -6.18
C ARG A 272 14.01 -2.94 -7.34
#